data_29a662d0973ed1f64ceb070c236fdbc7
#
_entry.id   29a662d0973ed1f64ceb070c236fdbc7
#
_cell.length_a   1.000
_cell.length_b   1.000
_cell.length_c   1.000
_cell.angle_alpha   90.00
_cell.angle_beta   90.00
_cell.angle_gamma   90.00
#
_symmetry.space_group_name_H-M   'P 1'
#
loop_
_entity.id
_entity.type
_entity.pdbx_description
1 polymer ?
#
loop_
_entity_poly.entity_id
_entity_poly.type
_entity_poly.pdbx_seq_one_letter_code
_entity_poly.pdbx_strand_id
1 'polypeptide(L)'
;RRQRQMCIRDRCEYVLLNIEPDDNKKMCEMLQASIIDANTQTTQEDCIRYITGHVMYTPMNMDKETGSIKKRDFTLEILNNDLFPHCQTNKQRIYFLGYMTNRLLQATSGIVPGDDRDSYLNKRIDLTGTLLNNLFRNYFNKLVKDMEKQVVREINNGSWRSTDDYMRIINMTNIYKIIKSTTIENGLKRALSTGDFGVKHSNSNKVGVAQVLNRLTYISSLSHVRRISTPTDKSGKLIPPRKLHNTSWGYLCPAETPEGQSVGVVKNLSYMTHISIHSESNPLYKYIVPNIVEIDNLSPNDLYNQVKVFINGCIFGITKEPLALFGSLK
;
A
#
# COMPACT_ATOMS: atom_id res chain seq x y z
N ARG A 1 -25.85 -5.54 13.40
CA ARG A 1 -26.83 -4.46 13.09
C ARG A 1 -26.23 -3.06 13.33
N ARG A 2 -25.67 -2.77 14.51
CA ARG A 2 -25.05 -1.45 14.80
C ARG A 2 -23.84 -1.12 13.92
N GLN A 3 -22.89 -2.03 13.74
CA GLN A 3 -21.64 -1.75 13.00
C GLN A 3 -21.87 -1.51 11.50
N ARG A 4 -22.91 -2.02 10.91
CA ARG A 4 -23.21 -1.84 9.49
C ARG A 4 -24.10 -0.62 9.21
N GLN A 5 -25.08 -0.36 10.04
CA GLN A 5 -25.77 0.94 10.02
C GLN A 5 -24.74 2.06 10.27
N MET A 6 -23.75 1.82 11.15
CA MET A 6 -22.54 2.63 11.24
C MET A 6 -21.78 2.72 9.90
N CYS A 7 -21.54 1.63 9.18
CA CYS A 7 -20.76 1.69 7.94
C CYS A 7 -21.40 2.47 6.78
N ILE A 8 -22.71 2.55 6.67
CA ILE A 8 -23.38 3.28 5.58
C ILE A 8 -23.86 4.65 6.05
N ARG A 9 -24.51 4.72 7.19
CA ARG A 9 -25.03 5.98 7.73
C ARG A 9 -23.91 6.86 8.25
N ASP A 10 -23.01 6.33 9.04
CA ASP A 10 -21.84 7.06 9.55
C ASP A 10 -20.85 7.41 8.44
N ARG A 11 -20.75 6.59 7.36
CA ARG A 11 -19.97 6.97 6.18
C ARG A 11 -20.54 8.19 5.47
N CYS A 12 -21.85 8.31 5.36
CA CYS A 12 -22.47 9.52 4.83
C CYS A 12 -22.20 10.72 5.72
N GLU A 13 -22.32 10.56 7.03
CA GLU A 13 -22.01 11.59 8.01
C GLU A 13 -20.53 12.00 7.97
N TYR A 14 -19.60 11.03 7.88
CA TYR A 14 -18.16 11.30 7.76
C TYR A 14 -17.76 11.91 6.44
N VAL A 15 -18.42 11.52 5.36
CA VAL A 15 -18.16 12.03 4.02
C VAL A 15 -18.61 13.48 3.89
N LEU A 16 -19.72 13.82 4.55
CA LEU A 16 -20.37 15.14 4.43
C LEU A 16 -19.86 16.16 5.46
N LEU A 17 -19.03 15.73 6.40
CA LEU A 17 -18.42 16.62 7.39
C LEU A 17 -17.51 17.66 6.73
N ASN A 18 -17.75 18.94 6.94
CA ASN A 18 -17.03 20.12 6.43
C ASN A 18 -17.51 20.70 5.10
N ILE A 19 -18.77 20.50 4.71
CA ILE A 19 -19.29 21.09 3.48
C ILE A 19 -20.54 21.89 3.79
N GLU A 20 -20.77 22.96 3.03
CA GLU A 20 -21.97 23.77 3.16
C GLU A 20 -23.25 22.97 2.87
N PRO A 21 -24.41 23.34 3.45
CA PRO A 21 -25.64 22.56 3.34
C PRO A 21 -26.08 22.23 1.91
N ASP A 22 -25.87 23.16 0.99
CA ASP A 22 -26.26 22.97 -0.42
C ASP A 22 -25.38 21.97 -1.16
N ASP A 23 -24.07 21.95 -0.87
CA ASP A 23 -23.13 20.99 -1.43
C ASP A 23 -23.34 19.59 -0.84
N ASN A 24 -23.72 19.51 0.42
CA ASN A 24 -24.05 18.25 1.08
C ASN A 24 -25.20 17.52 0.38
N LYS A 25 -26.24 18.23 -0.08
CA LYS A 25 -27.38 17.62 -0.76
C LYS A 25 -26.98 16.93 -2.06
N LYS A 26 -26.18 17.59 -2.89
CA LYS A 26 -25.66 17.00 -4.14
C LYS A 26 -24.80 15.75 -3.89
N MET A 27 -23.96 15.80 -2.87
CA MET A 27 -23.12 14.65 -2.51
C MET A 27 -23.95 13.48 -2.00
N CYS A 28 -25.00 13.73 -1.20
CA CYS A 28 -25.95 12.71 -0.78
C CYS A 28 -26.65 12.06 -1.96
N GLU A 29 -27.10 12.86 -2.93
CA GLU A 29 -27.72 12.35 -4.17
C GLU A 29 -26.76 11.44 -4.97
N MET A 30 -25.48 11.82 -5.08
CA MET A 30 -24.48 11.00 -5.74
C MET A 30 -24.23 9.67 -5.01
N LEU A 31 -24.31 9.64 -3.68
CA LEU A 31 -24.14 8.42 -2.88
C LEU A 31 -25.39 7.53 -2.88
N GLN A 32 -26.55 8.09 -3.21
CA GLN A 32 -27.82 7.39 -3.11
C GLN A 32 -27.86 6.10 -3.94
N ALA A 33 -27.30 6.10 -5.15
CA ALA A 33 -27.19 4.91 -5.98
C ALA A 33 -26.40 3.79 -5.29
N SER A 34 -25.24 4.13 -4.72
CA SER A 34 -24.41 3.17 -3.98
C SER A 34 -25.07 2.67 -2.69
N ILE A 35 -25.87 3.50 -2.04
CA ILE A 35 -26.64 3.12 -0.84
C ILE A 35 -27.74 2.15 -1.22
N ILE A 36 -28.44 2.37 -2.34
CA ILE A 36 -29.48 1.48 -2.87
C ILE A 36 -28.89 0.12 -3.20
N ASP A 37 -27.75 0.07 -3.93
CA ASP A 37 -27.07 -1.18 -4.27
C ASP A 37 -26.61 -1.96 -3.03
N ALA A 38 -26.18 -1.25 -1.98
CA ALA A 38 -25.77 -1.85 -0.72
C ALA A 38 -26.92 -2.28 0.20
N ASN A 39 -28.17 -1.95 -0.12
CA ASN A 39 -29.33 -2.18 0.75
C ASN A 39 -29.67 -3.68 0.93
N THR A 40 -29.21 -4.52 0.02
CA THR A 40 -29.40 -5.99 0.08
C THR A 40 -28.57 -6.64 1.20
N GLN A 41 -27.47 -6.01 1.65
CA GLN A 41 -26.61 -6.53 2.73
C GLN A 41 -26.97 -5.85 4.04
N THR A 42 -27.84 -6.46 4.87
CA THR A 42 -28.35 -5.88 6.11
C THR A 42 -27.50 -6.16 7.34
N THR A 43 -26.70 -7.21 7.36
CA THR A 43 -25.83 -7.59 8.48
C THR A 43 -24.36 -7.52 8.14
N GLN A 44 -23.50 -7.46 9.17
CA GLN A 44 -22.05 -7.52 8.96
C GLN A 44 -21.63 -8.83 8.26
N GLU A 45 -22.30 -9.93 8.59
CA GLU A 45 -22.01 -11.22 7.97
C GLU A 45 -22.39 -11.26 6.49
N ASP A 46 -23.48 -10.63 6.09
CA ASP A 46 -23.87 -10.52 4.69
C ASP A 46 -22.84 -9.70 3.90
N CYS A 47 -22.32 -8.62 4.51
CA CYS A 47 -21.24 -7.84 3.89
C CYS A 47 -19.97 -8.66 3.70
N ILE A 48 -19.55 -9.41 4.73
CA ILE A 48 -18.37 -10.28 4.64
C ILE A 48 -18.59 -11.37 3.60
N ARG A 49 -19.78 -11.98 3.54
CA ARG A 49 -20.14 -12.98 2.55
C ARG A 49 -20.10 -12.42 1.12
N TYR A 50 -20.62 -11.21 0.93
CA TYR A 50 -20.56 -10.52 -0.36
C TYR A 50 -19.12 -10.27 -0.81
N ILE A 51 -18.27 -9.73 0.07
CA ILE A 51 -16.84 -9.49 -0.21
C ILE A 51 -16.13 -10.82 -0.48
N THR A 52 -16.39 -11.86 0.33
CA THR A 52 -15.83 -13.21 0.15
C THR A 52 -16.17 -13.80 -1.21
N GLY A 53 -17.37 -13.52 -1.75
CA GLY A 53 -17.77 -13.93 -3.08
C GLY A 53 -16.84 -13.40 -4.18
N HIS A 54 -16.31 -12.18 -4.03
CA HIS A 54 -15.44 -11.50 -4.99
C HIS A 54 -13.94 -11.82 -4.80
N VAL A 55 -13.56 -12.46 -3.68
CA VAL A 55 -12.16 -12.83 -3.43
C VAL A 55 -11.79 -14.06 -4.24
N MET A 56 -10.72 -13.95 -5.03
CA MET A 56 -10.15 -15.06 -5.78
C MET A 56 -9.28 -15.93 -4.88
N TYR A 57 -9.89 -16.84 -4.16
CA TYR A 57 -9.20 -17.86 -3.37
C TYR A 57 -9.80 -19.22 -3.67
N THR A 58 -8.98 -20.14 -4.15
CA THR A 58 -9.40 -21.51 -4.47
C THR A 58 -8.60 -22.46 -3.59
N PRO A 59 -9.17 -22.95 -2.48
CA PRO A 59 -8.52 -23.97 -1.67
C PRO A 59 -8.44 -25.27 -2.46
N MET A 60 -7.21 -25.80 -2.60
CA MET A 60 -6.99 -27.10 -3.27
C MET A 60 -7.18 -28.24 -2.27
N ASN A 61 -7.83 -29.31 -2.71
CA ASN A 61 -8.00 -30.59 -1.98
C ASN A 61 -8.66 -30.44 -0.59
N MET A 62 -9.70 -29.66 -0.49
CA MET A 62 -10.45 -29.46 0.76
C MET A 62 -11.93 -29.69 0.54
N ASP A 63 -12.63 -30.11 1.59
CA ASP A 63 -14.09 -30.18 1.61
C ASP A 63 -14.70 -28.79 1.43
N LYS A 64 -15.90 -28.75 0.87
CA LYS A 64 -16.59 -27.50 0.52
C LYS A 64 -16.80 -26.58 1.74
N GLU A 65 -17.05 -27.15 2.91
CA GLU A 65 -17.26 -26.42 4.15
C GLU A 65 -15.96 -25.81 4.68
N THR A 66 -14.92 -26.62 4.83
CA THR A 66 -13.60 -26.17 5.26
C THR A 66 -12.98 -25.17 4.28
N GLY A 67 -13.25 -25.35 2.98
CA GLY A 67 -12.85 -24.40 1.93
C GLY A 67 -13.55 -23.05 2.07
N SER A 68 -14.82 -23.02 2.42
CA SER A 68 -15.57 -21.77 2.63
C SER A 68 -15.09 -21.00 3.86
N ILE A 69 -14.79 -21.72 4.96
CA ILE A 69 -14.25 -21.13 6.19
C ILE A 69 -12.89 -20.49 5.90
N LYS A 70 -11.97 -21.22 5.26
CA LYS A 70 -10.65 -20.69 4.91
C LYS A 70 -10.71 -19.51 3.94
N LYS A 71 -11.65 -19.51 3.00
CA LYS A 71 -11.88 -18.37 2.11
C LYS A 71 -12.35 -17.14 2.89
N ARG A 72 -13.21 -17.33 3.90
CA ARG A 72 -13.64 -16.26 4.81
C ARG A 72 -12.47 -15.71 5.63
N ASP A 73 -11.66 -16.58 6.23
CA ASP A 73 -10.50 -16.19 7.04
C ASP A 73 -9.49 -15.43 6.19
N PHE A 74 -9.22 -15.88 4.99
CA PHE A 74 -8.36 -15.18 4.03
C PHE A 74 -8.94 -13.79 3.66
N THR A 75 -10.26 -13.68 3.51
CA THR A 75 -10.92 -12.40 3.26
C THR A 75 -10.74 -11.43 4.43
N LEU A 76 -10.89 -11.93 5.67
CA LEU A 76 -10.66 -11.14 6.88
C LEU A 76 -9.18 -10.72 7.01
N GLU A 77 -8.26 -11.58 6.65
CA GLU A 77 -6.82 -11.28 6.61
C GLU A 77 -6.51 -10.15 5.62
N ILE A 78 -7.06 -10.20 4.41
CA ILE A 78 -6.93 -9.11 3.42
C ILE A 78 -7.49 -7.79 3.97
N LEU A 79 -8.67 -7.82 4.58
CA LEU A 79 -9.30 -6.62 5.14
C LEU A 79 -8.52 -6.02 6.32
N ASN A 80 -7.83 -6.86 7.09
CA ASN A 80 -7.04 -6.40 8.23
C ASN A 80 -5.62 -5.95 7.85
N ASN A 81 -4.98 -6.64 6.90
CA ASN A 81 -3.56 -6.43 6.61
C ASN A 81 -3.32 -5.60 5.34
N ASP A 82 -4.15 -5.80 4.30
CA ASP A 82 -3.92 -5.18 3.00
C ASP A 82 -4.76 -3.92 2.78
N LEU A 83 -5.97 -3.86 3.37
CA LEU A 83 -6.80 -2.66 3.28
C LEU A 83 -6.28 -1.56 4.18
N PHE A 84 -5.75 -0.49 3.59
CA PHE A 84 -5.16 0.66 4.30
C PHE A 84 -4.11 0.24 5.34
N PRO A 85 -2.98 -0.35 4.91
CA PRO A 85 -1.95 -0.89 5.81
C PRO A 85 -1.28 0.18 6.70
N HIS A 86 -1.43 1.47 6.36
CA HIS A 86 -0.95 2.60 7.15
C HIS A 86 -1.85 2.93 8.35
N CYS A 87 -3.10 2.43 8.37
CA CYS A 87 -4.04 2.61 9.47
C CYS A 87 -3.91 1.44 10.46
N GLN A 88 -3.68 1.76 11.73
CA GLN A 88 -3.49 0.76 12.77
C GLN A 88 -4.83 0.24 13.31
N THR A 89 -5.80 1.13 13.55
CA THR A 89 -7.10 0.78 14.12
C THR A 89 -8.19 0.72 13.05
N ASN A 90 -9.24 -0.08 13.31
CA ASN A 90 -10.39 -0.16 12.41
C ASN A 90 -11.14 1.18 12.32
N LYS A 91 -11.12 1.96 13.40
CA LYS A 91 -11.72 3.29 13.43
C LYS A 91 -11.00 4.24 12.47
N GLN A 92 -9.66 4.25 12.49
CA GLN A 92 -8.84 4.99 11.51
C GLN A 92 -9.15 4.60 10.06
N ARG A 93 -9.33 3.29 9.77
CA ARG A 93 -9.68 2.80 8.42
C ARG A 93 -11.04 3.33 7.96
N ILE A 94 -12.04 3.33 8.86
CA ILE A 94 -13.38 3.85 8.54
C ILE A 94 -13.33 5.34 8.25
N TYR A 95 -12.66 6.13 9.08
CA TYR A 95 -12.51 7.56 8.87
C TYR A 95 -11.71 7.87 7.59
N PHE A 96 -10.66 7.11 7.33
CA PHE A 96 -9.87 7.29 6.12
C PHE A 96 -10.67 6.98 4.86
N LEU A 97 -11.47 5.91 4.86
CA LEU A 97 -12.38 5.60 3.76
C LEU A 97 -13.41 6.72 3.55
N GLY A 98 -14.00 7.24 4.64
CA GLY A 98 -14.89 8.39 4.59
C GLY A 98 -14.23 9.64 4.00
N TYR A 99 -13.01 9.93 4.43
CA TYR A 99 -12.22 11.05 3.91
C TYR A 99 -11.94 10.92 2.41
N MET A 100 -11.51 9.73 1.95
CA MET A 100 -11.28 9.48 0.53
C MET A 100 -12.56 9.67 -0.30
N THR A 101 -13.69 9.16 0.20
CA THR A 101 -14.99 9.30 -0.47
C THR A 101 -15.41 10.76 -0.54
N ASN A 102 -15.24 11.51 0.54
CA ASN A 102 -15.52 12.95 0.56
C ASN A 102 -14.67 13.71 -0.49
N ARG A 103 -13.37 13.48 -0.52
CA ARG A 103 -12.47 14.10 -1.50
C ARG A 103 -12.86 13.75 -2.94
N LEU A 104 -13.27 12.51 -3.19
CA LEU A 104 -13.75 12.07 -4.49
C LEU A 104 -15.03 12.83 -4.91
N LEU A 105 -15.99 12.95 -4.00
CA LEU A 105 -17.24 13.67 -4.25
C LEU A 105 -17.00 15.18 -4.48
N GLN A 106 -16.12 15.79 -3.69
CA GLN A 106 -15.72 17.20 -3.88
C GLN A 106 -15.09 17.41 -5.26
N ALA A 107 -14.20 16.50 -5.68
CA ALA A 107 -13.59 16.58 -7.00
C ALA A 107 -14.62 16.39 -8.14
N THR A 108 -15.56 15.45 -7.96
CA THR A 108 -16.62 15.20 -8.95
C THR A 108 -17.61 16.36 -9.03
N SER A 109 -17.90 17.02 -7.90
CA SER A 109 -18.76 18.22 -7.86
C SER A 109 -18.07 19.50 -8.35
N GLY A 110 -16.74 19.44 -8.63
CA GLY A 110 -15.96 20.59 -9.09
C GLY A 110 -15.59 21.59 -7.98
N ILE A 111 -15.83 21.27 -6.71
CA ILE A 111 -15.46 22.09 -5.55
C ILE A 111 -13.94 22.16 -5.38
N VAL A 112 -13.29 21.02 -5.61
CA VAL A 112 -11.84 20.90 -5.55
C VAL A 112 -11.32 20.40 -6.90
N PRO A 113 -10.26 21.01 -7.46
CA PRO A 113 -9.66 20.51 -8.68
C PRO A 113 -9.10 19.11 -8.47
N GLY A 114 -9.20 18.27 -9.50
CA GLY A 114 -8.61 16.93 -9.46
C GLY A 114 -7.09 16.98 -9.30
N ASP A 115 -6.54 16.02 -8.56
CA ASP A 115 -5.08 15.92 -8.39
C ASP A 115 -4.41 15.51 -9.71
N ASP A 116 -3.32 16.20 -10.04
CA ASP A 116 -2.51 15.87 -11.20
C ASP A 116 -1.58 14.67 -10.87
N ARG A 117 -1.78 13.55 -11.58
CA ARG A 117 -0.96 12.34 -11.43
C ARG A 117 0.49 12.52 -11.88
N ASP A 118 0.74 13.46 -12.78
CA ASP A 118 2.07 13.71 -13.33
C ASP A 118 2.87 14.73 -12.52
N SER A 119 2.21 15.40 -11.58
CA SER A 119 2.88 16.30 -10.64
C SER A 119 3.88 15.57 -9.76
N TYR A 120 5.11 16.09 -9.66
CA TYR A 120 6.15 15.53 -8.82
C TYR A 120 5.91 15.71 -7.32
N LEU A 121 4.96 16.54 -6.92
CA LEU A 121 4.47 16.62 -5.55
C LEU A 121 3.80 15.31 -5.09
N ASN A 122 3.14 14.63 -6.03
CA ASN A 122 2.40 13.38 -5.79
C ASN A 122 3.22 12.11 -6.08
N LYS A 123 4.47 12.26 -6.55
CA LYS A 123 5.34 11.12 -6.86
C LYS A 123 6.27 10.80 -5.70
N ARG A 124 6.62 9.52 -5.60
CA ARG A 124 7.59 8.99 -4.64
C ARG A 124 8.64 8.19 -5.40
N ILE A 125 9.87 8.18 -4.87
CA ILE A 125 11.00 7.46 -5.46
C ILE A 125 11.34 6.30 -4.56
N ASP A 126 11.34 5.10 -5.12
CA ASP A 126 11.85 3.90 -4.46
C ASP A 126 13.37 3.91 -4.51
N LEU A 127 14.00 3.98 -3.35
CA LEU A 127 15.46 3.88 -3.21
C LEU A 127 15.92 2.42 -3.22
N THR A 128 17.20 2.22 -3.46
CA THR A 128 17.86 0.91 -3.47
C THR A 128 17.57 0.10 -2.20
N GLY A 129 17.61 0.74 -1.02
CA GLY A 129 17.33 0.09 0.26
C GLY A 129 15.92 -0.45 0.33
N THR A 130 14.91 0.31 -0.08
CA THR A 130 13.51 -0.12 -0.11
C THR A 130 13.30 -1.27 -1.09
N LEU A 131 13.90 -1.20 -2.28
CA LEU A 131 13.80 -2.23 -3.31
C LEU A 131 14.43 -3.55 -2.85
N LEU A 132 15.63 -3.50 -2.26
CA LEU A 132 16.32 -4.68 -1.73
C LEU A 132 15.59 -5.27 -0.51
N ASN A 133 15.06 -4.43 0.38
CA ASN A 133 14.27 -4.91 1.52
C ASN A 133 13.01 -5.66 1.05
N ASN A 134 12.28 -5.12 0.10
CA ASN A 134 11.11 -5.79 -0.47
C ASN A 134 11.47 -7.10 -1.16
N LEU A 135 12.58 -7.13 -1.90
CA LEU A 135 13.09 -8.35 -2.53
C LEU A 135 13.44 -9.42 -1.48
N PHE A 136 14.20 -9.04 -0.45
CA PHE A 136 14.56 -9.95 0.64
C PHE A 136 13.32 -10.49 1.35
N ARG A 137 12.39 -9.61 1.72
CA ARG A 137 11.12 -10.00 2.37
C ARG A 137 10.33 -11.01 1.55
N ASN A 138 10.27 -10.83 0.24
CA ASN A 138 9.57 -11.74 -0.66
C ASN A 138 10.22 -13.14 -0.67
N TYR A 139 11.55 -13.22 -0.74
CA TYR A 139 12.24 -14.51 -0.68
C TYR A 139 12.22 -15.13 0.71
N PHE A 140 12.26 -14.34 1.77
CA PHE A 140 12.08 -14.82 3.14
C PHE A 140 10.68 -15.41 3.35
N ASN A 141 9.63 -14.71 2.94
CA ASN A 141 8.27 -15.24 3.00
C ASN A 141 8.09 -16.50 2.15
N LYS A 142 8.78 -16.59 1.01
CA LYS A 142 8.81 -17.80 0.21
C LYS A 142 9.50 -18.95 0.96
N LEU A 143 10.64 -18.69 1.59
CA LEU A 143 11.34 -19.68 2.42
C LEU A 143 10.43 -20.23 3.51
N VAL A 144 9.74 -19.34 4.26
CA VAL A 144 8.80 -19.75 5.33
C VAL A 144 7.67 -20.62 4.77
N LYS A 145 7.05 -20.22 3.67
CA LYS A 145 6.00 -21.03 3.02
C LYS A 145 6.51 -22.37 2.48
N ASP A 146 7.73 -22.42 1.98
CA ASP A 146 8.35 -23.67 1.51
C ASP A 146 8.71 -24.59 2.69
N MET A 147 9.13 -24.01 3.82
CA MET A 147 9.34 -24.74 5.08
C MET A 147 8.04 -25.36 5.59
N GLU A 148 6.97 -24.56 5.67
CA GLU A 148 5.65 -25.05 6.09
C GLU A 148 5.17 -26.22 5.22
N LYS A 149 5.25 -26.08 3.90
CA LYS A 149 4.89 -27.16 2.97
C LYS A 149 5.74 -28.40 3.16
N GLN A 150 7.03 -28.24 3.45
CA GLN A 150 7.92 -29.38 3.65
C GLN A 150 7.64 -30.08 4.96
N VAL A 151 7.35 -29.35 6.04
CA VAL A 151 6.92 -29.92 7.33
C VAL A 151 5.64 -30.73 7.15
N VAL A 152 4.63 -30.17 6.48
CA VAL A 152 3.37 -30.87 6.18
C VAL A 152 3.61 -32.14 5.36
N ARG A 153 4.55 -32.11 4.39
CA ARG A 153 4.92 -33.32 3.62
C ARG A 153 5.59 -34.38 4.50
N GLU A 154 6.52 -34.00 5.37
CA GLU A 154 7.17 -34.92 6.28
C GLU A 154 6.16 -35.55 7.24
N ILE A 155 5.20 -34.81 7.77
CA ILE A 155 4.10 -35.31 8.60
C ILE A 155 3.24 -36.33 7.84
N ASN A 156 2.88 -36.01 6.60
CA ASN A 156 1.96 -36.84 5.81
C ASN A 156 2.60 -38.08 5.20
N ASN A 157 3.89 -38.04 4.85
CA ASN A 157 4.58 -39.09 4.10
C ASN A 157 5.51 -39.94 4.95
N GLY A 158 5.77 -39.59 6.21
CA GLY A 158 6.75 -40.27 7.06
C GLY A 158 6.14 -41.33 7.98
N SER A 159 7.04 -42.10 8.62
CA SER A 159 6.76 -42.99 9.74
C SER A 159 6.13 -42.28 10.97
N TRP A 160 5.97 -41.00 10.89
CA TRP A 160 5.45 -40.09 11.93
C TRP A 160 3.92 -40.06 12.02
N ARG A 161 3.21 -40.70 11.09
CA ARG A 161 1.72 -40.76 11.08
C ARG A 161 1.13 -41.38 12.36
N SER A 162 1.94 -42.09 13.15
CA SER A 162 1.51 -42.77 14.35
C SER A 162 2.02 -42.16 15.65
N THR A 163 2.72 -41.03 15.60
CA THR A 163 3.30 -40.40 16.80
C THR A 163 2.60 -39.06 17.07
N ASP A 164 2.02 -38.93 18.25
CA ASP A 164 1.40 -37.68 18.74
C ASP A 164 2.47 -36.62 19.13
N ASP A 165 3.76 -36.97 19.08
CA ASP A 165 4.85 -36.09 19.48
C ASP A 165 5.49 -35.41 18.27
N TYR A 166 4.90 -34.26 17.86
CA TYR A 166 5.38 -33.46 16.76
C TYR A 166 6.77 -32.84 16.96
N MET A 167 7.25 -32.74 18.21
CA MET A 167 8.60 -32.24 18.53
C MET A 167 9.72 -33.14 17.99
N ARG A 168 9.46 -34.41 17.83
CA ARG A 168 10.45 -35.38 17.29
C ARG A 168 10.56 -35.39 15.77
N ILE A 169 9.67 -34.71 15.08
CA ILE A 169 9.68 -34.62 13.60
C ILE A 169 10.88 -33.80 13.11
N ILE A 170 11.30 -32.80 13.90
CA ILE A 170 12.43 -31.95 13.56
C ILE A 170 13.72 -32.55 14.14
N ASN A 171 14.41 -33.36 13.33
CA ASN A 171 15.69 -33.96 13.63
C ASN A 171 16.83 -33.29 12.86
N MET A 172 18.07 -33.41 13.35
CA MET A 172 19.26 -32.87 12.66
C MET A 172 19.36 -33.31 11.20
N THR A 173 18.89 -34.50 10.86
CA THR A 173 18.89 -35.03 9.48
C THR A 173 17.81 -34.44 8.60
N ASN A 174 16.65 -34.04 9.17
CA ASN A 174 15.52 -33.50 8.42
C ASN A 174 15.55 -31.96 8.32
N ILE A 175 16.22 -31.29 9.27
CA ILE A 175 16.26 -29.83 9.32
C ILE A 175 16.79 -29.21 8.02
N TYR A 176 17.82 -29.85 7.41
CA TYR A 176 18.40 -29.35 6.13
C TYR A 176 17.48 -29.59 4.92
N LYS A 177 16.53 -30.53 5.01
CA LYS A 177 15.50 -30.73 3.98
C LYS A 177 14.38 -29.72 4.13
N ILE A 178 14.05 -29.35 5.39
CA ILE A 178 13.01 -28.40 5.72
C ILE A 178 13.49 -26.98 5.43
N ILE A 179 14.69 -26.62 5.90
CA ILE A 179 15.27 -25.28 5.72
C ILE A 179 16.23 -25.30 4.53
N LYS A 180 15.76 -24.83 3.39
CA LYS A 180 16.57 -24.64 2.18
C LYS A 180 17.19 -23.24 2.18
N SER A 181 18.34 -23.07 2.84
CA SER A 181 19.07 -21.78 2.91
C SER A 181 19.37 -21.17 1.53
N THR A 182 19.56 -22.02 0.51
CA THR A 182 19.81 -21.62 -0.87
C THR A 182 18.65 -20.88 -1.54
N THR A 183 17.44 -20.92 -0.97
CA THR A 183 16.26 -20.23 -1.54
C THR A 183 16.46 -18.72 -1.59
N ILE A 184 16.97 -18.11 -0.52
CA ILE A 184 17.24 -16.67 -0.44
C ILE A 184 18.43 -16.33 -1.33
N GLU A 185 19.52 -17.07 -1.20
CA GLU A 185 20.76 -16.84 -1.96
C GLU A 185 20.52 -16.87 -3.48
N ASN A 186 19.93 -17.95 -3.97
CA ASN A 186 19.62 -18.10 -5.39
C ASN A 186 18.61 -17.06 -5.88
N GLY A 187 17.66 -16.68 -5.02
CA GLY A 187 16.69 -15.65 -5.30
C GLY A 187 17.34 -14.27 -5.51
N LEU A 188 18.20 -13.89 -4.58
CA LEU A 188 18.93 -12.61 -4.66
C LEU A 188 19.92 -12.60 -5.82
N LYS A 189 20.70 -13.67 -6.01
CA LYS A 189 21.62 -13.81 -7.17
C LYS A 189 20.87 -13.67 -8.50
N ARG A 190 19.72 -14.33 -8.63
CA ARG A 190 18.90 -14.24 -9.84
C ARG A 190 18.40 -12.82 -10.07
N ALA A 191 17.82 -12.19 -9.05
CA ALA A 191 17.27 -10.85 -9.18
C ALA A 191 18.34 -9.82 -9.57
N LEU A 192 19.52 -9.90 -8.96
CA LEU A 192 20.63 -9.00 -9.27
C LEU A 192 21.23 -9.26 -10.66
N SER A 193 21.30 -10.52 -11.10
CA SER A 193 21.86 -10.86 -12.42
C SER A 193 20.91 -10.53 -13.58
N THR A 194 19.60 -10.69 -13.38
CA THR A 194 18.59 -10.39 -14.41
C THR A 194 18.05 -8.97 -14.35
N GLY A 195 18.26 -8.27 -13.24
CA GLY A 195 17.65 -6.96 -12.98
C GLY A 195 16.16 -7.02 -12.69
N ASP A 196 15.58 -8.22 -12.59
CA ASP A 196 14.14 -8.41 -12.31
C ASP A 196 13.89 -8.64 -10.82
N PHE A 197 13.32 -7.65 -10.17
CA PHE A 197 12.92 -7.69 -8.75
C PHE A 197 11.45 -8.06 -8.58
N GLY A 198 10.74 -8.37 -9.65
CA GLY A 198 9.35 -8.80 -9.63
C GLY A 198 9.16 -10.19 -9.04
N VAL A 199 8.06 -10.39 -8.33
CA VAL A 199 7.61 -11.72 -7.89
C VAL A 199 6.61 -12.24 -8.91
N LYS A 200 6.76 -13.48 -9.35
CA LYS A 200 5.97 -14.10 -10.45
C LYS A 200 4.44 -14.04 -10.29
N HIS A 201 3.93 -13.70 -9.12
CA HIS A 201 2.48 -13.64 -8.83
C HIS A 201 1.99 -12.25 -8.43
N SER A 202 2.85 -11.24 -8.50
CA SER A 202 2.50 -9.84 -8.23
C SER A 202 2.45 -9.09 -9.56
N ASN A 203 1.40 -8.31 -9.78
CA ASN A 203 1.27 -7.42 -10.95
C ASN A 203 2.33 -6.29 -10.98
N SER A 204 3.26 -6.28 -10.05
CA SER A 204 4.38 -5.33 -10.04
C SER A 204 5.49 -5.81 -10.95
N ASN A 205 5.47 -5.32 -12.18
CA ASN A 205 6.56 -5.53 -13.14
C ASN A 205 7.74 -4.62 -12.79
N LYS A 206 8.67 -5.12 -11.96
CA LYS A 206 9.89 -4.40 -11.56
C LYS A 206 11.11 -4.91 -12.31
N VAL A 207 11.04 -4.89 -13.63
CA VAL A 207 12.13 -5.29 -14.54
C VAL A 207 13.09 -4.12 -14.78
N GLY A 208 14.37 -4.41 -14.90
CA GLY A 208 15.42 -3.42 -15.19
C GLY A 208 15.80 -2.55 -13.99
N VAL A 209 15.57 -3.06 -12.77
CA VAL A 209 15.97 -2.38 -11.52
C VAL A 209 17.49 -2.42 -11.36
N ALA A 210 18.11 -3.60 -11.45
CA ALA A 210 19.55 -3.72 -11.49
C ALA A 210 20.03 -3.65 -12.96
N GLN A 211 21.03 -2.82 -13.19
CA GLN A 211 21.62 -2.59 -14.52
C GLN A 211 23.14 -2.63 -14.43
N VAL A 212 23.80 -3.00 -15.51
CA VAL A 212 25.25 -2.90 -15.61
C VAL A 212 25.66 -1.43 -15.61
N LEU A 213 26.55 -1.07 -14.69
CA LEU A 213 26.99 0.33 -14.56
C LEU A 213 27.77 0.78 -15.79
N ASN A 214 27.38 1.92 -16.34
CA ASN A 214 28.08 2.54 -17.46
C ASN A 214 29.45 3.07 -16.98
N ARG A 215 30.52 2.61 -17.66
CA ARG A 215 31.92 2.95 -17.33
C ARG A 215 32.65 3.68 -18.46
N LEU A 216 31.90 4.27 -19.43
CA LEU A 216 32.52 4.99 -20.54
C LEU A 216 33.34 6.20 -20.07
N THR A 217 32.77 7.01 -19.17
CA THR A 217 33.43 8.17 -18.57
C THR A 217 33.02 8.27 -17.09
N TYR A 218 33.75 9.06 -16.30
CA TYR A 218 33.40 9.33 -14.91
C TYR A 218 31.98 9.94 -14.79
N ILE A 219 31.68 10.93 -15.64
CA ILE A 219 30.37 11.60 -15.65
C ILE A 219 29.26 10.63 -16.04
N SER A 220 29.48 9.73 -16.98
CA SER A 220 28.48 8.73 -17.37
C SER A 220 28.14 7.76 -16.24
N SER A 221 29.13 7.37 -15.45
CA SER A 221 28.91 6.54 -14.25
C SER A 221 28.09 7.30 -13.21
N LEU A 222 28.42 8.57 -12.96
CA LEU A 222 27.70 9.42 -12.01
C LEU A 222 26.25 9.64 -12.45
N SER A 223 26.03 9.97 -13.72
CA SER A 223 24.70 10.12 -14.30
C SER A 223 23.89 8.82 -14.18
N HIS A 224 24.50 7.67 -14.43
CA HIS A 224 23.81 6.39 -14.36
C HIS A 224 23.28 6.06 -12.94
N VAL A 225 24.06 6.35 -11.88
CA VAL A 225 23.59 6.12 -10.50
C VAL A 225 22.54 7.13 -10.04
N ARG A 226 22.41 8.26 -10.72
CA ARG A 226 21.42 9.30 -10.46
C ARG A 226 20.17 9.20 -11.38
N ARG A 227 20.03 8.10 -12.08
CA ARG A 227 18.95 7.88 -13.05
C ARG A 227 17.68 7.40 -12.36
N ILE A 228 16.54 7.91 -12.81
CA ILE A 228 15.20 7.52 -12.38
C ILE A 228 14.49 6.83 -13.53
N SER A 229 13.94 5.66 -13.28
CA SER A 229 13.11 4.92 -14.22
C SER A 229 11.67 4.90 -13.74
N THR A 230 10.75 5.25 -14.62
CA THR A 230 9.32 5.14 -14.33
C THR A 230 8.86 3.71 -14.66
N PRO A 231 8.10 3.02 -13.79
CA PRO A 231 7.65 1.64 -14.01
C PRO A 231 6.45 1.59 -14.97
N THR A 232 6.60 2.16 -16.15
CA THR A 232 5.62 2.13 -17.24
C THR A 232 6.14 1.31 -18.39
N ASP A 233 5.24 0.71 -19.17
CA ASP A 233 5.63 0.03 -20.39
C ASP A 233 6.29 1.04 -21.35
N LYS A 234 7.53 0.77 -21.73
CA LYS A 234 8.32 1.62 -22.62
C LYS A 234 7.77 1.63 -24.05
N SER A 235 7.11 0.55 -24.47
CA SER A 235 6.46 0.43 -25.78
C SER A 235 5.14 1.21 -25.86
N GLY A 236 4.55 1.57 -24.72
CA GLY A 236 3.29 2.31 -24.64
C GLY A 236 3.41 3.72 -25.21
N LYS A 237 2.39 4.13 -25.96
CA LYS A 237 2.27 5.48 -26.56
C LYS A 237 1.74 6.54 -25.57
N LEU A 238 1.89 6.32 -24.25
CA LEU A 238 1.44 7.28 -23.25
C LEU A 238 2.30 8.55 -23.29
N ILE A 239 1.68 9.66 -23.66
CA ILE A 239 2.35 10.96 -23.81
C ILE A 239 2.54 11.67 -22.46
N PRO A 240 1.53 11.71 -21.54
CA PRO A 240 1.62 12.53 -20.32
C PRO A 240 2.87 12.28 -19.46
N PRO A 241 3.27 11.05 -19.12
CA PRO A 241 4.46 10.80 -18.28
C PRO A 241 5.78 11.12 -19.00
N ARG A 242 5.76 11.32 -20.33
CA ARG A 242 6.95 11.65 -21.13
C ARG A 242 7.20 13.14 -21.24
N LYS A 243 6.16 13.95 -21.10
CA LYS A 243 6.28 15.40 -21.15
C LYS A 243 7.06 15.95 -19.97
N LEU A 244 7.79 17.04 -20.21
CA LEU A 244 8.36 17.83 -19.13
C LEU A 244 7.23 18.48 -18.34
N HIS A 245 7.24 18.31 -17.02
CA HIS A 245 6.23 18.87 -16.13
C HIS A 245 6.78 20.07 -15.36
N ASN A 246 5.98 21.09 -15.13
CA ASN A 246 6.43 22.30 -14.42
C ASN A 246 6.94 22.01 -13.01
N THR A 247 6.33 21.07 -12.29
CA THR A 247 6.73 20.65 -10.93
C THR A 247 8.05 19.87 -10.90
N SER A 248 8.63 19.54 -12.05
CA SER A 248 9.97 18.92 -12.12
C SER A 248 11.11 19.91 -11.92
N TRP A 249 10.80 21.22 -11.93
CA TRP A 249 11.80 22.29 -11.77
C TRP A 249 12.65 22.12 -10.51
N GLY A 250 13.96 22.14 -10.70
CA GLY A 250 14.91 21.97 -9.61
C GLY A 250 15.15 20.52 -9.15
N TYR A 251 14.30 19.58 -9.50
CA TYR A 251 14.41 18.17 -9.10
C TYR A 251 14.98 17.27 -10.19
N LEU A 252 14.52 17.46 -11.42
CA LEU A 252 14.91 16.64 -12.57
C LEU A 252 15.60 17.50 -13.63
N CYS A 253 16.60 16.90 -14.32
CA CYS A 253 17.23 17.54 -15.45
C CYS A 253 16.24 17.62 -16.63
N PRO A 254 16.00 18.81 -17.19
CA PRO A 254 15.05 18.95 -18.31
C PRO A 254 15.60 18.42 -19.64
N ALA A 255 16.92 18.27 -19.77
CA ALA A 255 17.60 17.93 -21.03
C ALA A 255 18.04 16.48 -21.10
N GLU A 256 18.40 15.87 -19.97
CA GLU A 256 18.99 14.51 -19.95
C GLU A 256 17.88 13.45 -19.96
N THR A 257 17.63 12.88 -21.14
CA THR A 257 16.73 11.74 -21.35
C THR A 257 17.22 10.92 -22.52
N PRO A 258 17.06 9.56 -22.50
CA PRO A 258 17.44 8.74 -23.63
C PRO A 258 16.57 9.01 -24.86
N GLU A 259 17.11 8.74 -26.03
CA GLU A 259 16.38 8.78 -27.30
C GLU A 259 15.54 7.51 -27.52
N GLY A 260 14.58 7.56 -28.43
CA GLY A 260 13.74 6.42 -28.83
C GLY A 260 12.61 6.12 -27.84
N GLN A 261 12.31 4.85 -27.64
CA GLN A 261 11.15 4.38 -26.86
C GLN A 261 11.17 4.81 -25.39
N SER A 262 12.33 5.07 -24.84
CA SER A 262 12.51 5.44 -23.42
C SER A 262 12.48 6.94 -23.16
N VAL A 263 12.22 7.77 -24.18
CA VAL A 263 12.13 9.23 -24.05
C VAL A 263 11.13 9.62 -22.97
N GLY A 264 11.58 10.45 -22.03
CA GLY A 264 10.75 10.98 -20.93
C GLY A 264 10.32 9.95 -19.87
N VAL A 265 10.50 8.65 -20.10
CA VAL A 265 10.24 7.58 -19.11
C VAL A 265 11.44 7.43 -18.19
N VAL A 266 12.64 7.47 -18.75
CA VAL A 266 13.89 7.49 -18.00
C VAL A 266 14.31 8.94 -17.84
N LYS A 267 14.55 9.36 -16.59
CA LYS A 267 14.88 10.73 -16.20
C LYS A 267 16.12 10.73 -15.32
N ASN A 268 16.72 11.87 -15.17
CA ASN A 268 17.90 12.04 -14.33
C ASN A 268 17.66 13.12 -13.30
N LEU A 269 18.22 12.92 -12.11
CA LEU A 269 18.17 13.92 -11.05
C LEU A 269 19.00 15.14 -11.44
N SER A 270 18.48 16.32 -11.15
CA SER A 270 19.22 17.57 -11.25
C SER A 270 20.44 17.55 -10.34
N TYR A 271 21.49 18.29 -10.67
CA TYR A 271 22.80 18.21 -9.99
C TYR A 271 22.72 18.42 -8.48
N MET A 272 21.99 19.43 -8.03
CA MET A 272 21.85 19.79 -6.62
C MET A 272 20.77 19.00 -5.88
N THR A 273 20.07 18.09 -6.55
CA THR A 273 18.99 17.32 -5.94
C THR A 273 19.53 16.17 -5.13
N HIS A 274 19.02 16.02 -3.93
CA HIS A 274 19.20 14.84 -3.10
C HIS A 274 17.84 14.35 -2.59
N ILE A 275 17.78 13.07 -2.31
CA ILE A 275 16.58 12.41 -1.85
C ILE A 275 16.65 12.30 -0.33
N SER A 276 15.62 12.78 0.37
CA SER A 276 15.50 12.63 1.81
C SER A 276 15.31 11.16 2.19
N ILE A 277 16.04 10.73 3.20
CA ILE A 277 15.94 9.38 3.74
C ILE A 277 14.80 9.36 4.76
N HIS A 278 14.07 8.22 4.82
CA HIS A 278 13.03 8.02 5.81
C HIS A 278 13.58 8.18 7.23
N SER A 279 12.89 8.96 8.04
CA SER A 279 13.14 9.12 9.47
C SER A 279 11.99 8.55 10.27
N GLU A 280 12.26 8.18 11.52
CA GLU A 280 11.24 7.62 12.41
C GLU A 280 10.23 8.69 12.83
N SER A 281 8.94 8.34 12.78
CA SER A 281 7.85 9.27 13.10
C SER A 281 7.43 9.23 14.59
N ASN A 282 7.91 8.28 15.37
CA ASN A 282 7.54 8.11 16.78
C ASN A 282 7.74 9.38 17.65
N PRO A 283 8.82 10.17 17.49
CA PRO A 283 8.96 11.41 18.23
C PRO A 283 7.85 12.42 17.95
N LEU A 284 7.41 12.51 16.67
CA LEU A 284 6.31 13.40 16.26
C LEU A 284 4.99 12.98 16.91
N TYR A 285 4.69 11.68 16.96
CA TYR A 285 3.50 11.17 17.64
C TYR A 285 3.49 11.60 19.10
N LYS A 286 4.58 11.37 19.83
CA LYS A 286 4.69 11.74 21.25
C LYS A 286 4.54 13.25 21.51
N TYR A 287 5.04 14.06 20.60
CA TYR A 287 4.97 15.51 20.70
C TYR A 287 3.56 16.06 20.43
N ILE A 288 2.85 15.47 19.48
CA ILE A 288 1.57 15.97 18.99
C ILE A 288 0.41 15.50 19.88
N VAL A 289 0.48 14.31 20.49
CA VAL A 289 -0.57 13.72 21.34
C VAL A 289 -1.18 14.69 22.36
N PRO A 290 -0.41 15.45 23.15
CA PRO A 290 -0.99 16.34 24.15
C PRO A 290 -1.78 17.52 23.56
N ASN A 291 -1.56 17.87 22.29
CA ASN A 291 -2.15 19.02 21.62
C ASN A 291 -3.31 18.68 20.69
N ILE A 292 -3.73 17.43 20.65
CA ILE A 292 -4.79 16.95 19.77
C ILE A 292 -5.76 16.07 20.54
N VAL A 293 -6.96 15.91 19.96
CA VAL A 293 -7.89 14.87 20.39
C VAL A 293 -7.73 13.69 19.44
N GLU A 294 -7.32 12.54 19.98
CA GLU A 294 -7.09 11.33 19.18
C GLU A 294 -8.40 10.82 18.58
N ILE A 295 -8.30 10.22 17.40
CA ILE A 295 -9.45 9.74 16.62
C ILE A 295 -10.26 8.66 17.36
N ASP A 296 -9.62 7.89 18.23
CA ASP A 296 -10.27 6.81 18.97
C ASP A 296 -11.25 7.35 20.02
N ASN A 297 -11.06 8.59 20.48
CA ASN A 297 -11.89 9.27 21.46
C ASN A 297 -12.96 10.18 20.83
N LEU A 298 -13.00 10.27 19.49
CA LEU A 298 -13.90 11.17 18.77
C LEU A 298 -15.21 10.51 18.37
N SER A 299 -16.28 11.30 18.42
CA SER A 299 -17.53 11.00 17.73
C SER A 299 -17.53 11.60 16.31
N PRO A 300 -18.40 11.12 15.40
CA PRO A 300 -18.49 11.71 14.05
C PRO A 300 -18.79 13.20 14.05
N ASN A 301 -19.63 13.65 14.98
CA ASN A 301 -20.03 15.05 15.08
C ASN A 301 -18.88 15.97 15.48
N ASP A 302 -17.91 15.46 16.23
CA ASP A 302 -16.75 16.23 16.68
C ASP A 302 -15.79 16.57 15.53
N LEU A 303 -15.86 15.83 14.42
CA LEU A 303 -15.04 16.08 13.21
C LEU A 303 -15.54 17.28 12.38
N TYR A 304 -16.80 17.71 12.63
CA TYR A 304 -17.37 18.81 11.89
C TYR A 304 -16.64 20.13 12.21
N ASN A 305 -16.24 20.84 11.17
CA ASN A 305 -15.54 22.13 11.24
C ASN A 305 -14.19 22.12 12.01
N GLN A 306 -13.62 20.95 12.30
CA GLN A 306 -12.31 20.83 12.95
C GLN A 306 -11.20 20.50 11.94
N VAL A 307 -10.00 20.99 12.22
CA VAL A 307 -8.83 20.72 11.38
C VAL A 307 -8.28 19.34 11.72
N LYS A 308 -8.18 18.50 10.70
CA LYS A 308 -7.69 17.13 10.81
C LYS A 308 -6.16 17.09 10.77
N VAL A 309 -5.55 16.32 11.65
CA VAL A 309 -4.10 16.11 11.71
C VAL A 309 -3.77 14.77 11.10
N PHE A 310 -2.94 14.80 10.06
CA PHE A 310 -2.45 13.61 9.36
C PHE A 310 -0.96 13.42 9.64
N ILE A 311 -0.57 12.19 9.95
CA ILE A 311 0.83 11.78 10.05
C ILE A 311 1.05 10.62 9.08
N ASN A 312 1.95 10.78 8.10
CA ASN A 312 2.22 9.79 7.07
C ASN A 312 0.96 9.27 6.34
N GLY A 313 0.00 10.15 6.09
CA GLY A 313 -1.25 9.83 5.40
C GLY A 313 -2.33 9.17 6.26
N CYS A 314 -2.06 8.86 7.53
CA CYS A 314 -3.04 8.36 8.48
C CYS A 314 -3.65 9.52 9.27
N ILE A 315 -4.98 9.52 9.43
CA ILE A 315 -5.68 10.47 10.30
C ILE A 315 -5.37 10.09 11.74
N PHE A 316 -4.72 10.99 12.46
CA PHE A 316 -4.33 10.76 13.85
C PHE A 316 -5.33 11.35 14.82
N GLY A 317 -5.85 12.54 14.53
CA GLY A 317 -6.83 13.21 15.36
C GLY A 317 -7.25 14.56 14.78
N ILE A 318 -7.85 15.38 15.63
CA ILE A 318 -8.27 16.75 15.32
C ILE A 318 -7.62 17.72 16.28
N THR A 319 -7.43 18.96 15.83
CA THR A 319 -6.97 20.05 16.67
C THR A 319 -8.00 21.18 16.69
N LYS A 320 -8.19 21.78 17.86
CA LYS A 320 -9.02 22.97 18.05
C LYS A 320 -8.23 24.26 17.75
N GLU A 321 -6.91 24.21 17.94
CA GLU A 321 -6.01 25.35 17.78
C GLU A 321 -4.91 25.06 16.74
N PRO A 322 -5.26 25.06 15.44
CA PRO A 322 -4.31 24.67 14.38
C PRO A 322 -3.12 25.63 14.25
N LEU A 323 -3.32 26.92 14.51
CA LEU A 323 -2.25 27.92 14.43
C LEU A 323 -1.23 27.78 15.55
N ALA A 324 -1.69 27.48 16.77
CA ALA A 324 -0.79 27.22 17.91
C ALA A 324 0.02 25.95 17.68
N LEU A 325 -0.62 24.87 17.23
CA LEU A 325 0.07 23.61 16.86
C LEU A 325 1.09 23.84 15.75
N PHE A 326 0.74 24.58 14.70
CA PHE A 326 1.66 24.91 13.63
C PHE A 326 2.87 25.72 14.13
N GLY A 327 2.62 26.71 14.98
CA GLY A 327 3.68 27.52 15.57
C GLY A 327 4.65 26.72 16.45
N SER A 328 4.13 25.72 17.18
CA SER A 328 4.96 24.84 18.03
C SER A 328 5.77 23.81 17.26
N LEU A 329 5.31 23.42 16.05
CA LEU A 329 6.01 22.48 15.17
C LEU A 329 7.06 23.14 14.26
N LYS A 330 7.01 24.46 14.09
CA LYS A 330 7.97 25.25 13.31
C LYS A 330 9.20 25.60 14.11
#